data_6914665f7f758f0cc3ef464f0f634a0b
#
_entry.id   6914665f7f758f0cc3ef464f0f634a0b
#
_cell.length_a   1.000
_cell.length_b   1.000
_cell.length_c   1.000
_cell.angle_alpha   90.00
_cell.angle_beta   90.00
_cell.angle_gamma   90.00
#
_symmetry.space_group_name_H-M   'P 1'
#
loop_
_entity.id
_entity.type
_entity.pdbx_description
1 polymer ?
#
loop_
_entity_poly.entity_id
_entity_poly.type
_entity_poly.pdbx_seq_one_letter_code
_entity_poly.pdbx_strand_id
1 'polypeptide(L)'
;MPDIVTVTDLRKTFAGGFEALKGVSLNIREGEVLALLGPNGAGKTTLISAICGLTYLTSGQILVGGHDVVKDFRAARRLIGLVPQEITLEPFENVLNAVRFTRGLFGKSPDEAYLEKVLRQLSLWDKKDSRIKELSGGMKRRVLIAKALSHEPRVLFLDEPTAGVDVELRKEMWDVVRGLKEDGVTIILTTHYIEEAEEIADRVGVIAKGELLLVEDKDALMARMGKKELRIELQEPCKAVPKALKAYDLERNADGTWLTYTYDTKGERTGITALLNDMSKSGLMLKDIQTSQSTLEEIFVDLVRSDA
;
A
#
# COMPACT_ATOMS: atom_id res chain seq x y z
N MET A 1 -2.14 11.71 -16.15
CA MET A 1 -1.06 12.32 -15.34
C MET A 1 0.26 11.84 -15.91
N PRO A 2 1.32 12.66 -15.96
CA PRO A 2 2.64 12.20 -16.41
C PRO A 2 3.27 11.24 -15.38
N ASP A 3 4.16 10.38 -15.86
CA ASP A 3 4.93 9.51 -14.98
C ASP A 3 6.10 10.28 -14.36
N ILE A 4 6.18 10.29 -13.03
CA ILE A 4 7.27 10.93 -12.27
C ILE A 4 8.42 9.95 -12.03
N VAL A 5 8.13 8.64 -11.91
CA VAL A 5 9.13 7.58 -11.81
C VAL A 5 8.86 6.54 -12.89
N THR A 6 9.90 6.19 -13.63
CA THR A 6 9.86 5.11 -14.63
C THR A 6 10.97 4.12 -14.34
N VAL A 7 10.60 2.86 -14.15
CA VAL A 7 11.51 1.73 -13.96
C VAL A 7 11.36 0.79 -15.16
N THR A 8 12.46 0.44 -15.81
CA THR A 8 12.45 -0.40 -17.02
C THR A 8 13.41 -1.58 -16.86
N ASP A 9 12.89 -2.79 -16.94
CA ASP A 9 13.62 -4.09 -16.85
C ASP A 9 14.69 -4.10 -15.75
N LEU A 10 14.32 -3.64 -14.57
CA LEU A 10 15.22 -3.53 -13.43
C LEU A 10 15.59 -4.90 -12.89
N ARG A 11 16.88 -5.23 -12.90
CA ARG A 11 17.43 -6.43 -12.28
C ARG A 11 18.41 -6.08 -11.18
N LYS A 12 18.33 -6.82 -10.11
CA LYS A 12 19.27 -6.71 -8.99
C LYS A 12 19.69 -8.09 -8.49
N THR A 13 20.96 -8.39 -8.69
CA THR A 13 21.63 -9.58 -8.15
C THR A 13 22.65 -9.13 -7.11
N PHE A 14 22.59 -9.71 -5.90
CA PHE A 14 23.56 -9.49 -4.84
C PHE A 14 24.76 -10.44 -4.96
N ALA A 15 25.82 -10.12 -4.20
CA ALA A 15 26.97 -11.02 -4.05
C ALA A 15 26.48 -12.41 -3.59
N GLY A 16 26.95 -13.47 -4.25
CA GLY A 16 26.47 -14.85 -3.99
C GLY A 16 25.39 -15.33 -4.94
N GLY A 17 24.99 -14.52 -5.95
CA GLY A 17 24.08 -14.94 -7.02
C GLY A 17 22.60 -14.82 -6.69
N PHE A 18 22.22 -14.30 -5.52
CA PHE A 18 20.82 -14.08 -5.18
C PHE A 18 20.21 -12.94 -6.01
N GLU A 19 19.28 -13.28 -6.88
CA GLU A 19 18.54 -12.32 -7.72
C GLU A 19 17.30 -11.80 -6.96
N ALA A 20 17.43 -10.60 -6.42
CA ALA A 20 16.39 -9.96 -5.62
C ALA A 20 15.32 -9.25 -6.45
N LEU A 21 15.66 -8.82 -7.69
CA LEU A 21 14.73 -8.25 -8.66
C LEU A 21 15.01 -8.85 -10.03
N LYS A 22 13.96 -9.28 -10.73
CA LYS A 22 14.03 -10.11 -11.94
C LYS A 22 13.36 -9.46 -13.16
N GLY A 23 13.75 -8.23 -13.48
CA GLY A 23 13.20 -7.53 -14.65
C GLY A 23 11.92 -6.75 -14.33
N VAL A 24 11.93 -6.05 -13.18
CA VAL A 24 10.82 -5.22 -12.74
C VAL A 24 10.66 -4.00 -13.64
N SER A 25 9.44 -3.80 -14.19
CA SER A 25 9.05 -2.59 -14.90
C SER A 25 7.85 -1.95 -14.24
N LEU A 26 7.95 -0.65 -13.92
CA LEU A 26 6.96 0.06 -13.12
C LEU A 26 6.92 1.53 -13.49
N ASN A 27 5.73 2.07 -13.72
CA ASN A 27 5.50 3.50 -13.89
C ASN A 27 4.67 4.04 -12.73
N ILE A 28 5.12 5.15 -12.13
CA ILE A 28 4.45 5.85 -11.03
C ILE A 28 4.04 7.22 -11.53
N ARG A 29 2.75 7.52 -11.41
CA ARG A 29 2.15 8.77 -11.87
C ARG A 29 2.37 9.88 -10.85
N GLU A 30 2.52 11.10 -11.32
CA GLU A 30 2.66 12.26 -10.44
C GLU A 30 1.39 12.49 -9.61
N GLY A 31 1.53 12.69 -8.29
CA GLY A 31 0.42 12.97 -7.37
C GLY A 31 -0.40 11.75 -6.95
N GLU A 32 -0.02 10.52 -7.35
CA GLU A 32 -0.70 9.31 -6.88
C GLU A 32 -0.10 8.76 -5.57
N VAL A 33 -0.88 7.96 -4.88
CA VAL A 33 -0.40 7.04 -3.84
C VAL A 33 -0.37 5.63 -4.43
N LEU A 34 0.83 5.09 -4.61
CA LEU A 34 1.03 3.70 -5.03
C LEU A 34 1.40 2.84 -3.81
N ALA A 35 0.57 1.86 -3.48
CA ALA A 35 0.91 0.84 -2.50
C ALA A 35 1.58 -0.36 -3.17
N LEU A 36 2.77 -0.73 -2.72
CA LEU A 36 3.48 -1.92 -3.18
C LEU A 36 3.32 -3.04 -2.14
N LEU A 37 2.46 -3.99 -2.47
CA LEU A 37 2.14 -5.15 -1.64
C LEU A 37 3.07 -6.32 -1.96
N GLY A 38 3.44 -7.07 -0.93
CA GLY A 38 4.22 -8.30 -1.10
C GLY A 38 4.67 -8.88 0.24
N PRO A 39 4.93 -10.19 0.31
CA PRO A 39 5.47 -10.81 1.51
C PRO A 39 6.87 -10.30 1.86
N ASN A 40 7.34 -10.62 3.07
CA ASN A 40 8.71 -10.34 3.45
C ASN A 40 9.69 -11.06 2.52
N GLY A 41 10.73 -10.35 2.07
CA GLY A 41 11.68 -10.88 1.10
C GLY A 41 11.22 -10.83 -0.36
N ALA A 42 10.06 -10.29 -0.68
CA ALA A 42 9.56 -10.17 -2.06
C ALA A 42 10.37 -9.23 -2.97
N GLY A 43 11.22 -8.35 -2.40
CA GLY A 43 12.02 -7.37 -3.13
C GLY A 43 11.58 -5.92 -2.97
N LYS A 44 10.55 -5.61 -2.14
CA LYS A 44 10.01 -4.24 -1.93
C LYS A 44 11.08 -3.23 -1.54
N THR A 45 11.78 -3.45 -0.43
CA THR A 45 12.86 -2.58 0.06
C THR A 45 14.02 -2.49 -0.93
N THR A 46 14.31 -3.57 -1.67
CA THR A 46 15.34 -3.58 -2.72
C THR A 46 14.94 -2.67 -3.88
N LEU A 47 13.67 -2.71 -4.31
CA LEU A 47 13.14 -1.85 -5.36
C LEU A 47 13.21 -0.37 -4.95
N ILE A 48 12.71 -0.02 -3.75
CA ILE A 48 12.82 1.34 -3.20
C ILE A 48 14.28 1.79 -3.13
N SER A 49 15.17 0.94 -2.58
CA SER A 49 16.60 1.26 -2.45
C SER A 49 17.27 1.50 -3.80
N ALA A 50 16.85 0.78 -4.84
CA ALA A 50 17.33 0.98 -6.21
C ALA A 50 16.85 2.31 -6.78
N ILE A 51 15.56 2.66 -6.63
CA ILE A 51 14.99 3.93 -7.10
C ILE A 51 15.63 5.11 -6.37
N CYS A 52 15.85 5.00 -5.06
CA CYS A 52 16.51 6.04 -4.26
C CYS A 52 18.03 6.13 -4.50
N GLY A 53 18.59 5.24 -5.32
CA GLY A 53 20.02 5.19 -5.63
C GLY A 53 20.89 4.79 -4.43
N LEU A 54 20.34 4.00 -3.48
CA LEU A 54 21.05 3.44 -2.32
C LEU A 54 21.72 2.12 -2.66
N THR A 55 21.26 1.42 -3.69
CA THR A 55 21.88 0.20 -4.20
C THR A 55 22.12 0.30 -5.69
N TYR A 56 23.23 -0.28 -6.17
CA TYR A 56 23.55 -0.32 -7.60
C TYR A 56 22.65 -1.32 -8.32
N LEU A 57 22.21 -0.95 -9.53
CA LEU A 57 21.48 -1.83 -10.43
C LEU A 57 22.44 -2.89 -11.00
N THR A 58 21.96 -4.10 -11.28
CA THR A 58 22.67 -5.08 -12.09
C THR A 58 22.44 -4.78 -13.57
N SER A 59 21.19 -4.49 -13.96
CA SER A 59 20.80 -4.01 -15.28
C SER A 59 19.47 -3.28 -15.22
N GLY A 60 19.03 -2.69 -16.32
CA GLY A 60 17.82 -1.90 -16.43
C GLY A 60 18.06 -0.41 -16.26
N GLN A 61 17.00 0.37 -16.20
CA GLN A 61 17.05 1.82 -16.07
C GLN A 61 15.99 2.33 -15.10
N ILE A 62 16.30 3.39 -14.36
CA ILE A 62 15.35 4.11 -13.51
C ILE A 62 15.48 5.59 -13.80
N LEU A 63 14.34 6.24 -14.07
CA LEU A 63 14.23 7.69 -14.22
C LEU A 63 13.33 8.26 -13.13
N VAL A 64 13.73 9.35 -12.51
CA VAL A 64 12.93 10.13 -11.55
C VAL A 64 12.86 11.57 -12.02
N GLY A 65 11.66 12.06 -12.35
CA GLY A 65 11.48 13.37 -12.97
C GLY A 65 12.28 13.54 -14.26
N GLY A 66 12.48 12.47 -15.03
CA GLY A 66 13.28 12.45 -16.24
C GLY A 66 14.80 12.31 -16.02
N HIS A 67 15.28 12.28 -14.76
CA HIS A 67 16.69 12.12 -14.41
C HIS A 67 17.04 10.66 -14.12
N ASP A 68 18.10 10.15 -14.78
CA ASP A 68 18.60 8.80 -14.54
C ASP A 68 19.27 8.71 -13.15
N VAL A 69 18.83 7.74 -12.33
CA VAL A 69 19.29 7.62 -10.94
C VAL A 69 20.76 7.25 -10.81
N VAL A 70 21.41 6.79 -11.88
CA VAL A 70 22.83 6.47 -11.93
C VAL A 70 23.64 7.62 -12.52
N LYS A 71 23.24 8.13 -13.69
CA LYS A 71 23.98 9.16 -14.44
C LYS A 71 23.75 10.55 -13.84
N ASP A 72 22.50 10.88 -13.51
CA ASP A 72 22.04 12.18 -12.99
C ASP A 72 21.66 12.10 -11.50
N PHE A 73 22.34 11.27 -10.73
CA PHE A 73 21.96 10.90 -9.37
C PHE A 73 21.67 12.08 -8.43
N ARG A 74 22.39 13.22 -8.60
CA ARG A 74 22.16 14.40 -7.77
C ARG A 74 20.80 15.06 -8.07
N ALA A 75 20.44 15.15 -9.35
CA ALA A 75 19.15 15.70 -9.77
C ALA A 75 18.01 14.77 -9.38
N ALA A 76 18.14 13.47 -9.62
CA ALA A 76 17.15 12.48 -9.21
C ALA A 76 16.90 12.49 -7.69
N ARG A 77 17.96 12.45 -6.85
CA ARG A 77 17.85 12.43 -5.39
C ARG A 77 17.24 13.69 -4.80
N ARG A 78 17.39 14.85 -5.45
CA ARG A 78 16.73 16.10 -5.01
C ARG A 78 15.20 16.03 -5.08
N LEU A 79 14.67 15.14 -5.92
CA LEU A 79 13.23 14.94 -6.08
C LEU A 79 12.67 13.88 -5.13
N ILE A 80 13.53 13.15 -4.40
CA ILE A 80 13.17 11.99 -3.61
C ILE A 80 13.30 12.29 -2.12
N GLY A 81 12.23 12.02 -1.35
CA GLY A 81 12.26 11.83 0.09
C GLY A 81 12.15 10.33 0.40
N LEU A 82 12.89 9.86 1.38
CA LEU A 82 12.84 8.46 1.83
C LEU A 82 12.66 8.38 3.35
N VAL A 83 11.69 7.61 3.76
CA VAL A 83 11.47 7.19 5.16
C VAL A 83 11.75 5.70 5.23
N PRO A 84 12.86 5.28 5.85
CA PRO A 84 13.20 3.87 5.96
C PRO A 84 12.31 3.16 7.00
N GLN A 85 12.29 1.84 6.95
CA GLN A 85 11.58 1.00 7.91
C GLN A 85 12.09 1.19 9.34
N GLU A 86 13.41 1.23 9.52
CA GLU A 86 14.03 1.43 10.82
C GLU A 86 14.08 2.91 11.23
N ILE A 87 13.79 3.19 12.50
CA ILE A 87 13.85 4.54 13.06
C ILE A 87 15.29 4.85 13.49
N THR A 88 16.06 5.45 12.59
CA THR A 88 17.43 5.92 12.90
C THR A 88 17.42 7.44 12.98
N LEU A 89 17.44 7.96 14.21
CA LEU A 89 17.43 9.39 14.53
C LEU A 89 18.46 9.70 15.62
N GLU A 90 19.07 10.89 15.53
CA GLU A 90 19.98 11.39 16.55
C GLU A 90 19.22 11.72 17.85
N PRO A 91 19.38 10.94 18.93
CA PRO A 91 18.48 11.00 20.10
C PRO A 91 18.59 12.32 20.89
N PHE A 92 19.70 13.00 20.83
CA PHE A 92 19.98 14.22 21.60
C PHE A 92 19.71 15.52 20.82
N GLU A 93 19.47 15.42 19.52
CA GLU A 93 19.10 16.56 18.68
C GLU A 93 17.62 16.92 18.90
N ASN A 94 17.25 18.18 18.70
CA ASN A 94 15.86 18.58 18.71
C ASN A 94 15.21 18.44 17.33
N VAL A 95 13.88 18.38 17.30
CA VAL A 95 13.09 18.12 16.08
C VAL A 95 13.41 19.15 14.99
N LEU A 96 13.35 20.46 15.30
CA LEU A 96 13.52 21.52 14.31
C LEU A 96 14.93 21.53 13.73
N ASN A 97 15.94 21.35 14.56
CA ASN A 97 17.33 21.30 14.09
C ASN A 97 17.58 20.09 13.18
N ALA A 98 17.04 18.93 13.53
CA ALA A 98 17.16 17.73 12.70
C ALA A 98 16.58 17.94 11.30
N VAL A 99 15.45 18.65 11.19
CA VAL A 99 14.80 18.96 9.92
C VAL A 99 15.57 20.03 9.15
N ARG A 100 16.02 21.10 9.81
CA ARG A 100 16.88 22.15 9.23
C ARG A 100 18.18 21.58 8.66
N PHE A 101 18.83 20.73 9.44
CA PHE A 101 20.06 20.07 9.03
C PHE A 101 19.87 19.25 7.77
N THR A 102 18.79 18.47 7.72
CA THR A 102 18.48 17.65 6.52
C THR A 102 18.23 18.52 5.29
N ARG A 103 17.47 19.64 5.43
CA ARG A 103 17.28 20.62 4.35
C ARG A 103 18.61 21.14 3.80
N GLY A 104 19.53 21.49 4.72
CA GLY A 104 20.87 21.97 4.36
C GLY A 104 21.71 20.92 3.63
N LEU A 105 21.61 19.64 3.99
CA LEU A 105 22.31 18.54 3.30
C LEU A 105 21.90 18.42 1.83
N PHE A 106 20.66 18.75 1.49
CA PHE A 106 20.16 18.77 0.10
C PHE A 106 20.48 20.10 -0.63
N GLY A 107 21.22 21.01 0.01
CA GLY A 107 21.65 22.29 -0.57
C GLY A 107 20.49 23.29 -0.75
N LYS A 108 19.41 23.15 0.03
CA LYS A 108 18.31 24.10 0.07
C LYS A 108 18.60 25.24 1.03
N SER A 109 18.25 26.47 0.65
CA SER A 109 18.31 27.63 1.55
C SER A 109 17.38 27.43 2.76
N PRO A 110 17.69 28.05 3.91
CA PRO A 110 16.78 28.07 5.05
C PRO A 110 15.41 28.63 4.65
N ASP A 111 14.36 27.95 5.09
CA ASP A 111 12.95 28.36 4.88
C ASP A 111 12.14 27.91 6.10
N GLU A 112 12.11 28.79 7.10
CA GLU A 112 11.43 28.51 8.36
C GLU A 112 9.92 28.38 8.19
N ALA A 113 9.31 29.14 7.27
CA ALA A 113 7.88 29.09 7.02
C ALA A 113 7.47 27.73 6.43
N TYR A 114 8.27 27.22 5.50
CA TYR A 114 8.04 25.88 4.94
C TYR A 114 8.22 24.79 6.00
N LEU A 115 9.29 24.86 6.80
CA LEU A 115 9.54 23.87 7.85
C LEU A 115 8.45 23.91 8.94
N GLU A 116 7.95 25.11 9.30
CA GLU A 116 6.80 25.24 10.19
C GLU A 116 5.56 24.58 9.59
N LYS A 117 5.25 24.82 8.30
CA LYS A 117 4.14 24.16 7.60
C LYS A 117 4.24 22.65 7.73
N VAL A 118 5.40 22.08 7.39
CA VAL A 118 5.64 20.62 7.46
C VAL A 118 5.46 20.08 8.88
N LEU A 119 6.04 20.75 9.88
CA LEU A 119 5.94 20.30 11.27
C LEU A 119 4.51 20.41 11.82
N ARG A 120 3.73 21.44 11.43
CA ARG A 120 2.32 21.56 11.80
C ARG A 120 1.47 20.45 11.17
N GLN A 121 1.66 20.18 9.90
CA GLN A 121 0.98 19.10 9.18
C GLN A 121 1.22 17.72 9.80
N LEU A 122 2.42 17.52 10.35
CA LEU A 122 2.80 16.29 11.04
C LEU A 122 2.50 16.32 12.56
N SER A 123 1.81 17.35 13.07
CA SER A 123 1.51 17.54 14.49
C SER A 123 2.76 17.53 15.39
N LEU A 124 3.85 18.10 14.89
CA LEU A 124 5.15 18.15 15.58
C LEU A 124 5.56 19.58 15.99
N TRP A 125 4.82 20.62 15.59
CA TRP A 125 5.23 22.00 15.83
C TRP A 125 5.39 22.33 17.31
N ASP A 126 4.47 21.85 18.17
CA ASP A 126 4.54 22.07 19.63
C ASP A 126 5.68 21.28 20.29
N LYS A 127 6.31 20.38 19.57
CA LYS A 127 7.46 19.57 19.98
C LYS A 127 8.75 19.93 19.27
N LYS A 128 8.78 21.03 18.51
CA LYS A 128 9.92 21.43 17.67
C LYS A 128 11.24 21.58 18.45
N ASP A 129 11.16 22.00 19.72
CA ASP A 129 12.30 22.21 20.59
C ASP A 129 12.58 21.00 21.51
N SER A 130 11.72 19.98 21.50
CA SER A 130 11.91 18.75 22.27
C SER A 130 13.01 17.89 21.66
N ARG A 131 13.77 17.19 22.53
CA ARG A 131 14.77 16.22 22.08
C ARG A 131 14.09 14.98 21.52
N ILE A 132 14.65 14.43 20.45
CA ILE A 132 14.08 13.27 19.74
C ILE A 132 13.94 12.06 20.67
N LYS A 133 14.86 11.86 21.64
CA LYS A 133 14.74 10.76 22.61
C LYS A 133 13.47 10.81 23.47
N GLU A 134 12.90 12.00 23.68
CA GLU A 134 11.74 12.26 24.54
C GLU A 134 10.41 11.99 23.82
N LEU A 135 10.45 11.76 22.51
CA LEU A 135 9.28 11.53 21.67
C LEU A 135 8.81 10.06 21.71
N SER A 136 7.51 9.85 21.52
CA SER A 136 6.94 8.52 21.30
C SER A 136 7.43 7.91 19.98
N GLY A 137 7.23 6.60 19.78
CA GLY A 137 7.60 5.92 18.54
C GLY A 137 6.92 6.52 17.31
N GLY A 138 5.62 6.82 17.40
CA GLY A 138 4.86 7.47 16.33
C GLY A 138 5.36 8.89 16.03
N MET A 139 5.67 9.67 17.06
CA MET A 139 6.27 11.01 16.87
C MET A 139 7.64 10.92 16.20
N LYS A 140 8.48 9.96 16.57
CA LYS A 140 9.78 9.73 15.91
C LYS A 140 9.59 9.37 14.43
N ARG A 141 8.58 8.56 14.11
CA ARG A 141 8.25 8.25 12.70
C ARG A 141 7.86 9.50 11.93
N ARG A 142 7.03 10.37 12.53
CA ARG A 142 6.67 11.66 11.92
C ARG A 142 7.88 12.59 11.74
N VAL A 143 8.87 12.57 12.66
CA VAL A 143 10.14 13.31 12.48
C VAL A 143 10.92 12.79 11.27
N LEU A 144 10.95 11.47 11.01
CA LEU A 144 11.57 10.93 9.79
C LEU A 144 10.86 11.44 8.53
N ILE A 145 9.52 11.52 8.55
CA ILE A 145 8.75 12.09 7.44
C ILE A 145 9.07 13.58 7.28
N ALA A 146 9.12 14.36 8.37
CA ALA A 146 9.50 15.77 8.33
C ALA A 146 10.89 15.98 7.72
N LYS A 147 11.86 15.14 8.08
CA LYS A 147 13.21 15.15 7.48
C LYS A 147 13.15 14.84 6.00
N ALA A 148 12.41 13.80 5.60
CA ALA A 148 12.26 13.41 4.21
C ALA A 148 11.59 14.49 3.35
N LEU A 149 10.67 15.27 3.92
CA LEU A 149 9.99 16.39 3.25
C LEU A 149 10.77 17.71 3.26
N SER A 150 11.77 17.85 4.13
CA SER A 150 12.44 19.14 4.43
C SER A 150 13.03 19.84 3.21
N HIS A 151 13.39 19.11 2.17
CA HIS A 151 13.99 19.63 0.94
C HIS A 151 13.01 19.77 -0.23
N GLU A 152 11.69 19.65 0.04
CA GLU A 152 10.61 19.78 -0.95
C GLU A 152 10.70 18.71 -2.06
N PRO A 153 10.70 17.42 -1.71
CA PRO A 153 10.71 16.37 -2.73
C PRO A 153 9.39 16.33 -3.49
N ARG A 154 9.42 15.83 -4.73
CA ARG A 154 8.20 15.54 -5.51
C ARG A 154 7.67 14.13 -5.26
N VAL A 155 8.53 13.24 -4.78
CA VAL A 155 8.24 11.83 -4.54
C VAL A 155 8.69 11.44 -3.14
N LEU A 156 7.81 10.86 -2.35
CA LEU A 156 8.08 10.35 -1.02
C LEU A 156 7.94 8.83 -0.98
N PHE A 157 9.03 8.15 -0.62
CA PHE A 157 9.03 6.71 -0.38
C PHE A 157 8.88 6.43 1.12
N LEU A 158 7.93 5.57 1.47
CA LEU A 158 7.67 5.11 2.82
C LEU A 158 7.86 3.59 2.87
N ASP A 159 8.95 3.13 3.46
CA ASP A 159 9.22 1.69 3.56
C ASP A 159 8.62 1.14 4.86
N GLU A 160 7.53 0.40 4.74
CA GLU A 160 6.73 -0.17 5.84
C GLU A 160 6.44 0.84 6.97
N PRO A 161 5.76 1.97 6.67
CA PRO A 161 5.67 3.11 7.60
C PRO A 161 4.94 2.79 8.90
N THR A 162 4.14 1.73 8.94
CA THR A 162 3.31 1.35 10.08
C THR A 162 3.72 0.00 10.69
N ALA A 163 4.87 -0.55 10.27
CA ALA A 163 5.38 -1.79 10.84
C ALA A 163 5.59 -1.66 12.36
N GLY A 164 4.96 -2.57 13.12
CA GLY A 164 5.11 -2.62 14.58
C GLY A 164 4.39 -1.51 15.36
N VAL A 165 3.47 -0.77 14.72
CA VAL A 165 2.64 0.22 15.42
C VAL A 165 1.21 -0.32 15.65
N ASP A 166 0.54 0.20 16.68
CA ASP A 166 -0.85 -0.13 16.99
C ASP A 166 -1.83 0.46 15.95
N VAL A 167 -3.10 0.04 16.05
CA VAL A 167 -4.15 0.41 15.09
C VAL A 167 -4.44 1.92 15.08
N GLU A 168 -4.37 2.59 16.23
CA GLU A 168 -4.66 4.02 16.35
C GLU A 168 -3.57 4.84 15.67
N LEU A 169 -2.30 4.55 15.97
CA LEU A 169 -1.14 5.18 15.33
C LEU A 169 -1.08 4.92 13.82
N ARG A 170 -1.57 3.76 13.36
CA ARG A 170 -1.68 3.44 11.94
C ARG A 170 -2.67 4.38 11.25
N LYS A 171 -3.85 4.59 11.83
CA LYS A 171 -4.87 5.53 11.29
C LYS A 171 -4.34 6.96 11.21
N GLU A 172 -3.66 7.42 12.27
CA GLU A 172 -3.02 8.75 12.26
C GLU A 172 -1.98 8.89 11.13
N MET A 173 -1.24 7.81 10.82
CA MET A 173 -0.29 7.80 9.71
C MET A 173 -1.01 7.87 8.35
N TRP A 174 -2.15 7.20 8.20
CA TRP A 174 -2.96 7.30 6.98
C TRP A 174 -3.49 8.71 6.75
N ASP A 175 -3.91 9.41 7.82
CA ASP A 175 -4.31 10.82 7.71
C ASP A 175 -3.16 11.72 7.26
N VAL A 176 -1.94 11.47 7.77
CA VAL A 176 -0.73 12.15 7.30
C VAL A 176 -0.51 11.90 5.81
N VAL A 177 -0.60 10.66 5.34
CA VAL A 177 -0.41 10.30 3.93
C VAL A 177 -1.47 10.99 3.05
N ARG A 178 -2.75 11.00 3.47
CA ARG A 178 -3.82 11.71 2.74
C ARG A 178 -3.53 13.21 2.61
N GLY A 179 -3.16 13.87 3.71
CA GLY A 179 -2.84 15.29 3.68
C GLY A 179 -1.63 15.61 2.79
N LEU A 180 -0.59 14.76 2.77
CA LEU A 180 0.54 14.93 1.86
C LEU A 180 0.16 14.76 0.38
N LYS A 181 -0.72 13.81 0.09
CA LYS A 181 -1.28 13.62 -1.26
C LYS A 181 -2.07 14.86 -1.70
N GLU A 182 -2.92 15.42 -0.84
CA GLU A 182 -3.68 16.64 -1.12
C GLU A 182 -2.77 17.83 -1.42
N ASP A 183 -1.59 17.90 -0.80
CA ASP A 183 -0.54 18.87 -1.12
C ASP A 183 0.23 18.55 -2.43
N GLY A 184 -0.15 17.51 -3.15
CA GLY A 184 0.41 17.13 -4.45
C GLY A 184 1.69 16.29 -4.40
N VAL A 185 2.06 15.75 -3.24
CA VAL A 185 3.21 14.85 -3.11
C VAL A 185 2.85 13.47 -3.68
N THR A 186 3.70 12.96 -4.57
CA THR A 186 3.59 11.55 -5.02
C THR A 186 4.12 10.64 -3.93
N ILE A 187 3.37 9.60 -3.55
CA ILE A 187 3.74 8.74 -2.44
C ILE A 187 3.81 7.28 -2.91
N ILE A 188 4.90 6.62 -2.58
CA ILE A 188 5.05 5.19 -2.74
C ILE A 188 5.25 4.60 -1.36
N LEU A 189 4.37 3.70 -0.97
CA LEU A 189 4.52 2.98 0.28
C LEU A 189 4.64 1.48 0.04
N THR A 190 5.52 0.84 0.79
CA THR A 190 5.55 -0.61 0.87
C THR A 190 4.78 -1.05 2.10
N THR A 191 4.03 -2.10 1.98
CA THR A 191 3.35 -2.71 3.12
C THR A 191 3.11 -4.20 2.88
N HIS A 192 2.93 -4.94 3.94
CA HIS A 192 2.37 -6.28 3.93
C HIS A 192 0.95 -6.29 4.54
N TYR A 193 0.46 -5.12 4.99
CA TYR A 193 -0.91 -4.94 5.46
C TYR A 193 -1.79 -4.47 4.30
N ILE A 194 -2.69 -5.32 3.90
CA ILE A 194 -3.58 -5.07 2.75
C ILE A 194 -4.57 -3.95 3.04
N GLU A 195 -5.04 -3.86 4.28
CA GLU A 195 -5.90 -2.78 4.76
C GLU A 195 -5.34 -1.37 4.49
N GLU A 196 -4.00 -1.22 4.54
CA GLU A 196 -3.36 0.06 4.22
C GLU A 196 -3.53 0.44 2.76
N ALA A 197 -3.34 -0.54 1.86
CA ALA A 197 -3.53 -0.30 0.44
C ALA A 197 -5.00 -0.01 0.11
N GLU A 198 -5.95 -0.70 0.76
CA GLU A 198 -7.39 -0.45 0.61
C GLU A 198 -7.75 0.98 1.02
N GLU A 199 -7.18 1.46 2.14
CA GLU A 199 -7.58 2.72 2.75
C GLU A 199 -7.01 3.95 2.04
N ILE A 200 -5.74 3.90 1.58
CA ILE A 200 -5.03 5.11 1.14
C ILE A 200 -4.50 5.07 -0.30
N ALA A 201 -4.41 3.91 -0.95
CA ALA A 201 -3.81 3.81 -2.26
C ALA A 201 -4.80 4.20 -3.39
N ASP A 202 -4.27 4.81 -4.45
CA ASP A 202 -4.95 4.95 -5.74
C ASP A 202 -4.69 3.73 -6.62
N ARG A 203 -3.45 3.25 -6.62
CA ARG A 203 -3.02 2.05 -7.34
C ARG A 203 -2.30 1.09 -6.43
N VAL A 204 -2.40 -0.17 -6.76
CA VAL A 204 -1.77 -1.26 -6.04
C VAL A 204 -0.84 -2.00 -6.98
N GLY A 205 0.42 -2.16 -6.55
CA GLY A 205 1.38 -3.06 -7.17
C GLY A 205 1.57 -4.31 -6.29
N VAL A 206 1.60 -5.48 -6.90
CA VAL A 206 1.89 -6.74 -6.20
C VAL A 206 3.24 -7.26 -6.65
N ILE A 207 4.16 -7.44 -5.70
CA ILE A 207 5.48 -7.99 -5.95
C ILE A 207 5.68 -9.29 -5.15
N ALA A 208 6.18 -10.33 -5.81
CA ALA A 208 6.54 -11.59 -5.18
C ALA A 208 7.79 -12.17 -5.81
N LYS A 209 8.65 -12.80 -5.03
CA LYS A 209 9.88 -13.50 -5.49
C LYS A 209 10.79 -12.65 -6.40
N GLY A 210 10.76 -11.32 -6.27
CA GLY A 210 11.52 -10.37 -7.08
C GLY A 210 10.88 -9.97 -8.41
N GLU A 211 9.63 -10.38 -8.65
CA GLU A 211 8.87 -10.08 -9.86
C GLU A 211 7.65 -9.22 -9.53
N LEU A 212 7.34 -8.26 -10.38
CA LEU A 212 6.14 -7.43 -10.28
C LEU A 212 5.01 -8.13 -11.02
N LEU A 213 4.06 -8.68 -10.28
CA LEU A 213 2.97 -9.51 -10.83
C LEU A 213 1.89 -8.66 -11.50
N LEU A 214 1.56 -7.51 -10.88
CA LEU A 214 0.60 -6.56 -11.45
C LEU A 214 0.81 -5.16 -10.87
N VAL A 215 0.32 -4.13 -11.60
CA VAL A 215 0.12 -2.77 -11.09
C VAL A 215 -1.19 -2.26 -11.68
N GLU A 216 -2.19 -2.05 -10.84
CA GLU A 216 -3.53 -1.63 -11.27
C GLU A 216 -4.12 -0.55 -10.38
N ASP A 217 -5.09 0.15 -10.93
CA ASP A 217 -5.98 1.00 -10.17
C ASP A 217 -6.72 0.16 -9.11
N LYS A 218 -6.74 0.63 -7.87
CA LYS A 218 -7.33 -0.11 -6.74
C LYS A 218 -8.79 -0.47 -6.99
N ASP A 219 -9.59 0.52 -7.39
CA ASP A 219 -11.03 0.32 -7.59
C ASP A 219 -11.30 -0.60 -8.79
N ALA A 220 -10.48 -0.50 -9.85
CA ALA A 220 -10.56 -1.40 -11.01
C ALA A 220 -10.18 -2.84 -10.63
N LEU A 221 -9.13 -3.02 -9.82
CA LEU A 221 -8.71 -4.33 -9.31
C LEU A 221 -9.82 -4.95 -8.45
N MET A 222 -10.38 -4.18 -7.51
CA MET A 222 -11.50 -4.61 -6.68
C MET A 222 -12.73 -4.96 -7.51
N ALA A 223 -13.05 -4.17 -8.53
CA ALA A 223 -14.19 -4.44 -9.42
C ALA A 223 -13.98 -5.66 -10.33
N ARG A 224 -12.72 -5.92 -10.76
CA ARG A 224 -12.41 -7.02 -11.67
C ARG A 224 -12.32 -8.37 -10.98
N MET A 225 -11.69 -8.42 -9.81
CA MET A 225 -11.41 -9.65 -9.08
C MET A 225 -12.33 -9.86 -7.88
N GLY A 226 -13.04 -8.80 -7.47
CA GLY A 226 -13.96 -8.84 -6.34
C GLY A 226 -15.22 -9.63 -6.71
N LYS A 227 -15.30 -10.87 -6.26
CA LYS A 227 -16.55 -11.61 -6.21
C LYS A 227 -17.38 -11.05 -5.06
N LYS A 228 -18.68 -10.91 -5.26
CA LYS A 228 -19.59 -10.63 -4.14
C LYS A 228 -20.16 -11.93 -3.62
N GLU A 229 -20.19 -12.04 -2.32
CA GLU A 229 -20.80 -13.14 -1.61
C GLU A 229 -22.07 -12.67 -0.94
N LEU A 230 -23.12 -13.44 -1.11
CA LEU A 230 -24.35 -13.33 -0.33
C LEU A 230 -24.34 -14.45 0.70
N ARG A 231 -24.13 -14.11 1.96
CA ARG A 231 -24.24 -15.03 3.09
C ARG A 231 -25.66 -15.01 3.62
N ILE A 232 -26.28 -16.17 3.64
CA ILE A 232 -27.68 -16.36 4.00
C ILE A 232 -27.73 -17.20 5.27
N GLU A 233 -28.16 -16.59 6.37
CA GLU A 233 -28.40 -17.30 7.63
C GLU A 233 -29.79 -17.98 7.58
N LEU A 234 -29.82 -19.23 7.96
CA LEU A 234 -31.06 -20.01 8.00
C LEU A 234 -31.64 -20.04 9.41
N GLN A 235 -32.97 -20.07 9.54
CA GLN A 235 -33.63 -20.24 10.84
C GLN A 235 -33.39 -21.62 11.44
N GLU A 236 -33.34 -22.65 10.58
CA GLU A 236 -33.00 -24.02 10.97
C GLU A 236 -31.83 -24.53 10.13
N PRO A 237 -30.85 -25.24 10.74
CA PRO A 237 -29.71 -25.77 10.01
C PRO A 237 -30.16 -26.76 8.92
N CYS A 238 -29.68 -26.55 7.68
CA CYS A 238 -29.94 -27.51 6.61
C CYS A 238 -28.87 -28.63 6.62
N LYS A 239 -29.30 -29.88 6.46
CA LYS A 239 -28.38 -31.04 6.40
C LYS A 239 -27.60 -31.09 5.09
N ALA A 240 -28.20 -30.65 4.00
CA ALA A 240 -27.59 -30.58 2.66
C ALA A 240 -28.31 -29.52 1.82
N VAL A 241 -27.61 -28.96 0.83
CA VAL A 241 -28.20 -28.03 -0.13
C VAL A 241 -29.25 -28.79 -0.98
N PRO A 242 -30.52 -28.31 -1.03
CA PRO A 242 -31.58 -28.92 -1.80
C PRO A 242 -31.21 -29.07 -3.28
N LYS A 243 -31.66 -30.15 -3.94
CA LYS A 243 -31.36 -30.40 -5.35
C LYS A 243 -31.82 -29.27 -6.28
N ALA A 244 -32.91 -28.59 -5.93
CA ALA A 244 -33.44 -27.45 -6.68
C ALA A 244 -32.51 -26.24 -6.70
N LEU A 245 -31.60 -26.15 -5.70
CA LEU A 245 -30.66 -25.03 -5.56
C LEU A 245 -29.25 -25.34 -6.07
N LYS A 246 -29.01 -26.54 -6.64
CA LYS A 246 -27.69 -26.93 -7.18
C LYS A 246 -27.19 -26.00 -8.29
N ALA A 247 -28.08 -25.37 -9.02
CA ALA A 247 -27.74 -24.45 -10.11
C ALA A 247 -27.05 -23.16 -9.62
N TYR A 248 -27.15 -22.85 -8.33
CA TYR A 248 -26.58 -21.62 -7.72
C TYR A 248 -25.21 -21.85 -7.10
N ASP A 249 -24.68 -23.05 -7.14
CA ASP A 249 -23.36 -23.43 -6.58
C ASP A 249 -23.16 -22.93 -5.14
N LEU A 250 -24.16 -23.20 -4.28
CA LEU A 250 -24.17 -22.74 -2.90
C LEU A 250 -23.19 -23.54 -2.04
N GLU A 251 -22.30 -22.81 -1.34
CA GLU A 251 -21.45 -23.39 -0.31
C GLU A 251 -22.18 -23.39 1.04
N ARG A 252 -22.15 -24.55 1.71
CA ARG A 252 -22.75 -24.73 3.03
C ARG A 252 -21.66 -24.76 4.10
N ASN A 253 -21.79 -24.00 5.19
CA ASN A 253 -20.87 -24.10 6.32
C ASN A 253 -21.02 -25.48 7.05
N ALA A 254 -20.04 -25.80 7.90
CA ALA A 254 -19.99 -27.09 8.59
C ALA A 254 -21.29 -27.42 9.38
N ASP A 255 -21.86 -26.40 10.05
CA ASP A 255 -23.03 -26.55 10.91
C ASP A 255 -24.35 -26.47 10.16
N GLY A 256 -24.34 -26.10 8.88
CA GLY A 256 -25.52 -25.95 8.04
C GLY A 256 -26.41 -24.75 8.35
N THR A 257 -25.90 -23.81 9.15
CA THR A 257 -26.62 -22.60 9.55
C THR A 257 -26.52 -21.48 8.51
N TRP A 258 -25.49 -21.54 7.65
CA TRP A 258 -25.23 -20.56 6.60
C TRP A 258 -25.09 -21.21 5.24
N LEU A 259 -25.61 -20.51 4.23
CA LEU A 259 -25.33 -20.76 2.81
C LEU A 259 -24.66 -19.54 2.22
N THR A 260 -23.59 -19.74 1.45
CA THR A 260 -22.88 -18.69 0.73
C THR A 260 -23.14 -18.83 -0.76
N TYR A 261 -23.59 -17.76 -1.39
CA TYR A 261 -23.77 -17.62 -2.83
C TYR A 261 -22.77 -16.62 -3.38
N THR A 262 -21.85 -17.07 -4.21
CA THR A 262 -20.89 -16.23 -4.89
C THR A 262 -21.44 -15.77 -6.24
N TYR A 263 -21.47 -14.46 -6.50
CA TYR A 263 -22.01 -13.91 -7.74
C TYR A 263 -21.12 -12.82 -8.33
N ASP A 264 -21.14 -12.71 -9.66
CA ASP A 264 -20.44 -11.65 -10.39
C ASP A 264 -21.33 -10.41 -10.46
N THR A 265 -20.75 -9.25 -10.16
CA THR A 265 -21.43 -7.95 -10.25
C THR A 265 -21.52 -7.41 -11.67
N LYS A 266 -20.80 -8.00 -12.63
CA LYS A 266 -20.78 -7.60 -14.05
C LYS A 266 -21.91 -8.21 -14.88
N GLY A 267 -22.59 -9.23 -14.37
CA GLY A 267 -23.73 -9.82 -15.03
C GLY A 267 -24.96 -8.90 -15.01
N GLU A 268 -25.75 -8.85 -16.11
CA GLU A 268 -27.01 -8.09 -16.16
C GLU A 268 -28.00 -8.46 -15.04
N ARG A 269 -27.85 -9.64 -14.43
CA ARG A 269 -28.66 -10.10 -13.28
C ARG A 269 -27.80 -10.87 -12.31
N THR A 270 -27.77 -10.44 -11.06
CA THR A 270 -27.04 -11.10 -9.96
C THR A 270 -27.61 -12.47 -9.56
N GLY A 271 -28.78 -12.83 -10.03
CA GLY A 271 -29.45 -14.08 -9.68
C GLY A 271 -30.02 -14.13 -8.26
N ILE A 272 -29.75 -13.14 -7.42
CA ILE A 272 -30.14 -13.11 -5.98
C ILE A 272 -31.66 -13.28 -5.81
N THR A 273 -32.45 -12.53 -6.57
CA THR A 273 -33.92 -12.60 -6.45
C THR A 273 -34.47 -13.98 -6.80
N ALA A 274 -33.90 -14.60 -7.84
CA ALA A 274 -34.28 -15.96 -8.23
C ALA A 274 -33.88 -16.98 -7.17
N LEU A 275 -32.64 -16.87 -6.65
CA LEU A 275 -32.13 -17.69 -5.55
C LEU A 275 -33.04 -17.63 -4.33
N LEU A 276 -33.38 -16.43 -3.85
CA LEU A 276 -34.22 -16.27 -2.65
C LEU A 276 -35.63 -16.84 -2.84
N ASN A 277 -36.20 -16.68 -4.03
CA ASN A 277 -37.49 -17.28 -4.35
C ASN A 277 -37.43 -18.82 -4.35
N ASP A 278 -36.39 -19.40 -4.92
CA ASP A 278 -36.24 -20.86 -5.01
C ASP A 278 -35.88 -21.48 -3.67
N MET A 279 -35.14 -20.74 -2.81
CA MET A 279 -34.91 -21.11 -1.40
C MET A 279 -36.23 -21.21 -0.63
N SER A 280 -37.09 -20.19 -0.74
CA SER A 280 -38.42 -20.20 -0.11
C SER A 280 -39.27 -21.37 -0.56
N LYS A 281 -39.31 -21.66 -1.90
CA LYS A 281 -40.02 -22.83 -2.46
C LYS A 281 -39.44 -24.17 -1.97
N SER A 282 -38.13 -24.19 -1.64
CA SER A 282 -37.47 -25.40 -1.13
C SER A 282 -37.66 -25.61 0.37
N GLY A 283 -38.44 -24.75 1.03
CA GLY A 283 -38.72 -24.83 2.46
C GLY A 283 -37.63 -24.31 3.38
N LEU A 284 -36.59 -23.64 2.82
CA LEU A 284 -35.56 -22.99 3.63
C LEU A 284 -36.04 -21.61 4.09
N MET A 285 -36.08 -21.42 5.42
CA MET A 285 -36.49 -20.17 6.05
C MET A 285 -35.26 -19.31 6.33
N LEU A 286 -35.26 -18.11 5.78
CA LEU A 286 -34.21 -17.11 6.00
C LEU A 286 -34.32 -16.51 7.42
N LYS A 287 -33.19 -16.30 8.07
CA LYS A 287 -33.09 -15.55 9.32
C LYS A 287 -32.46 -14.18 9.08
N ASP A 288 -31.35 -14.14 8.36
CA ASP A 288 -30.62 -12.91 8.03
C ASP A 288 -29.88 -13.05 6.69
N ILE A 289 -29.52 -11.91 6.09
CA ILE A 289 -28.77 -11.84 4.85
C ILE A 289 -27.66 -10.81 5.01
N GLN A 290 -26.44 -11.22 4.72
CA GLN A 290 -25.25 -10.36 4.69
C GLN A 290 -24.61 -10.41 3.31
N THR A 291 -24.22 -9.24 2.81
CA THR A 291 -23.41 -9.16 1.59
C THR A 291 -21.98 -8.78 1.94
N SER A 292 -21.01 -9.52 1.46
CA SER A 292 -19.60 -9.20 1.52
C SER A 292 -19.02 -9.09 0.12
N GLN A 293 -18.01 -8.28 -0.03
CA GLN A 293 -17.21 -8.21 -1.25
C GLN A 293 -15.84 -8.77 -0.93
N SER A 294 -15.23 -9.49 -1.87
CA SER A 294 -13.87 -9.97 -1.70
C SER A 294 -12.94 -8.81 -1.34
N THR A 295 -12.10 -9.04 -0.36
CA THR A 295 -11.09 -8.09 0.08
C THR A 295 -9.87 -8.13 -0.85
N LEU A 296 -9.06 -7.08 -0.85
CA LEU A 296 -7.74 -7.14 -1.50
C LEU A 296 -6.88 -8.29 -0.95
N GLU A 297 -7.13 -8.73 0.30
CA GLU A 297 -6.42 -9.85 0.91
C GLU A 297 -6.67 -11.17 0.18
N GLU A 298 -7.92 -11.47 -0.15
CA GLU A 298 -8.28 -12.68 -0.92
C GLU A 298 -7.67 -12.63 -2.32
N ILE A 299 -7.76 -11.46 -2.97
CA ILE A 299 -7.16 -11.21 -4.29
C ILE A 299 -5.64 -11.41 -4.25
N PHE A 300 -4.98 -10.87 -3.23
CA PHE A 300 -3.54 -10.99 -3.05
C PHE A 300 -3.10 -12.44 -2.83
N VAL A 301 -3.83 -13.19 -1.98
CA VAL A 301 -3.54 -14.60 -1.70
C VAL A 301 -3.67 -15.44 -2.97
N ASP A 302 -4.70 -15.20 -3.79
CA ASP A 302 -4.91 -15.91 -5.03
C ASP A 302 -3.80 -15.62 -6.06
N LEU A 303 -3.38 -14.35 -6.19
CA LEU A 303 -2.28 -13.97 -7.08
C LEU A 303 -0.94 -14.59 -6.67
N VAL A 304 -0.60 -14.55 -5.38
CA VAL A 304 0.67 -15.11 -4.90
C VAL A 304 0.69 -16.63 -4.95
N ARG A 305 -0.46 -17.30 -4.84
CA ARG A 305 -0.58 -18.77 -4.95
C ARG A 305 -0.57 -19.27 -6.39
N SER A 306 -1.14 -18.53 -7.34
CA SER A 306 -1.16 -18.93 -8.74
C SER A 306 0.24 -18.95 -9.39
N ASP A 307 1.21 -18.23 -8.80
CA ASP A 307 2.61 -18.19 -9.23
C ASP A 307 3.55 -19.06 -8.34
N ALA A 308 3.02 -19.89 -7.46
CA ALA A 308 3.78 -20.80 -6.61
C ALA A 308 3.89 -22.20 -7.20
#